data_c687d876ef18d2cdbc691153b2c975c3
#
_entry.id   c687d876ef18d2cdbc691153b2c975c3
#
_cell.length_a   1.000
_cell.length_b   1.000
_cell.length_c   1.000
_cell.angle_alpha   90.00
_cell.angle_beta   90.00
_cell.angle_gamma   90.00
#
_symmetry.space_group_name_H-M   'P 1'
#
loop_
_entity.id
_entity.type
_entity.pdbx_description
1 polymer ?
#
loop_
_entity_poly.entity_id
_entity_poly.type
_entity_poly.pdbx_seq_one_letter_code
_entity_poly.pdbx_strand_id
1 'polypeptide(L)'
;MKRKYIAAILTVFAMTTVYSTAFGATEHYTDSSAVGAESGWDEWVANWDATATDFTKVSLTPGKDDTELNFAWYSEKTDAAATPVVHFGTDKEALDTFEGEAGDVDQDLTGDKAYEYNHVTVTGLEPNTTYYYTVEKNGEQSEPVEYTTKSTDTVKMIYVGDPQVGASKGQ
;
A
#
# COMPACT_ATOMS: atom_id res chain seq x y z
N MET A 1 -65.37 6.39 10.74
CA MET A 1 -64.18 7.17 10.39
C MET A 1 -62.87 6.77 11.14
N LYS A 2 -62.79 5.62 11.83
CA LYS A 2 -61.59 5.23 12.61
C LYS A 2 -60.77 4.08 12.01
N ARG A 3 -61.20 3.47 10.91
CA ARG A 3 -60.46 2.33 10.30
C ARG A 3 -59.46 2.71 9.18
N LYS A 4 -59.51 3.93 8.65
CA LYS A 4 -58.61 4.37 7.54
C LYS A 4 -57.24 4.88 8.00
N TYR A 5 -57.11 5.26 9.27
CA TYR A 5 -55.84 5.77 9.80
C TYR A 5 -54.87 4.69 10.33
N ILE A 6 -55.43 3.50 10.66
CA ILE A 6 -54.61 2.39 11.18
C ILE A 6 -53.80 1.71 10.04
N ALA A 7 -54.36 1.70 8.83
CA ALA A 7 -53.67 1.12 7.65
C ALA A 7 -52.50 1.98 7.16
N ALA A 8 -52.57 3.33 7.31
CA ALA A 8 -51.53 4.24 6.89
C ALA A 8 -50.30 4.24 7.83
N ILE A 9 -50.52 3.97 9.12
CA ILE A 9 -49.45 3.90 10.14
C ILE A 9 -48.63 2.61 10.00
N LEU A 10 -49.30 1.50 9.64
CA LEU A 10 -48.63 0.21 9.42
C LEU A 10 -47.76 0.20 8.15
N THR A 11 -48.12 0.98 7.12
CA THR A 11 -47.33 1.05 5.87
C THR A 11 -46.09 1.91 6.03
N VAL A 12 -46.12 2.91 6.89
CA VAL A 12 -44.93 3.76 7.17
C VAL A 12 -43.93 3.02 8.05
N PHE A 13 -44.38 2.15 8.96
CA PHE A 13 -43.49 1.37 9.82
C PHE A 13 -42.81 0.21 9.09
N ALA A 14 -43.39 -0.30 8.02
CA ALA A 14 -42.79 -1.35 7.20
C ALA A 14 -41.70 -0.82 6.24
N MET A 15 -41.72 0.48 5.90
CA MET A 15 -40.70 1.09 5.06
C MET A 15 -39.45 1.56 5.82
N THR A 16 -39.53 1.74 7.12
CA THR A 16 -38.35 2.19 7.91
C THR A 16 -37.46 1.04 8.36
N THR A 17 -37.90 -0.20 8.27
CA THR A 17 -37.12 -1.38 8.65
C THR A 17 -36.29 -1.97 7.51
N VAL A 18 -36.48 -1.50 6.26
CA VAL A 18 -35.71 -2.00 5.11
C VAL A 18 -34.42 -1.21 4.89
N TYR A 19 -34.30 -0.03 5.50
CA TYR A 19 -33.07 0.79 5.33
C TYR A 19 -31.96 0.57 6.37
N SER A 20 -32.19 -0.25 7.38
CA SER A 20 -31.19 -0.52 8.42
C SER A 20 -30.35 -1.78 8.18
N THR A 21 -30.58 -2.51 7.09
CA THR A 21 -29.78 -3.70 6.76
C THR A 21 -28.89 -3.52 5.54
N ALA A 22 -28.81 -2.31 4.96
CA ALA A 22 -27.98 -2.05 3.78
C ALA A 22 -26.59 -1.44 4.11
N PHE A 23 -26.33 -1.16 5.37
CA PHE A 23 -24.95 -0.99 5.84
C PHE A 23 -24.60 -2.29 6.57
N GLY A 24 -24.37 -3.33 5.77
CA GLY A 24 -23.71 -4.53 6.23
C GLY A 24 -22.46 -4.12 6.98
N ALA A 25 -22.19 -4.79 8.08
CA ALA A 25 -20.92 -4.69 8.75
C ALA A 25 -19.83 -4.60 7.69
N THR A 26 -18.89 -3.67 7.84
CA THR A 26 -17.64 -3.69 7.11
C THR A 26 -17.06 -5.06 7.35
N GLU A 27 -17.24 -5.96 6.40
CA GLU A 27 -16.60 -7.26 6.46
C GLU A 27 -15.10 -6.97 6.45
N HIS A 28 -14.43 -7.47 7.43
CA HIS A 28 -13.01 -7.31 7.56
C HIS A 28 -12.37 -8.08 6.42
N TYR A 29 -11.44 -7.50 5.69
CA TYR A 29 -10.71 -8.15 4.59
C TYR A 29 -9.93 -9.40 5.04
N THR A 30 -9.76 -9.58 6.34
CA THR A 30 -9.14 -10.72 6.98
C THR A 30 -10.08 -11.91 7.19
N ASP A 31 -11.37 -11.71 7.02
CA ASP A 31 -12.35 -12.79 7.14
C ASP A 31 -12.35 -13.60 5.84
N SER A 32 -12.14 -14.91 5.95
CA SER A 32 -12.21 -15.84 4.81
C SER A 32 -13.60 -15.85 4.14
N SER A 33 -14.62 -15.29 4.76
CA SER A 33 -15.93 -15.02 4.19
C SER A 33 -16.01 -13.73 3.41
N ALA A 34 -15.00 -12.85 3.50
CA ALA A 34 -14.96 -11.59 2.78
C ALA A 34 -14.92 -11.77 1.26
N VAL A 35 -15.24 -10.72 0.52
CA VAL A 35 -15.30 -10.75 -0.94
C VAL A 35 -14.01 -11.29 -1.54
N GLY A 36 -14.11 -12.36 -2.30
CA GLY A 36 -12.96 -13.03 -2.92
C GLY A 36 -12.28 -14.11 -2.06
N ALA A 37 -12.60 -14.20 -0.79
CA ALA A 37 -11.99 -15.15 0.14
C ALA A 37 -12.16 -16.61 -0.27
N GLU A 38 -13.29 -16.98 -0.83
CA GLU A 38 -13.55 -18.35 -1.32
C GLU A 38 -12.57 -18.83 -2.39
N SER A 39 -11.89 -17.89 -3.06
CA SER A 39 -11.04 -18.21 -4.21
C SER A 39 -9.68 -17.52 -4.19
N GLY A 40 -9.37 -16.69 -3.22
CA GLY A 40 -8.18 -15.86 -3.28
C GLY A 40 -7.50 -15.52 -1.97
N TRP A 41 -8.04 -15.97 -0.83
CA TRP A 41 -7.44 -15.61 0.46
C TRP A 41 -6.03 -16.21 0.62
N ASP A 42 -5.85 -17.50 0.33
CA ASP A 42 -4.54 -18.14 0.44
C ASP A 42 -3.53 -17.52 -0.54
N GLU A 43 -3.99 -17.17 -1.74
CA GLU A 43 -3.19 -16.45 -2.74
C GLU A 43 -2.85 -15.04 -2.27
N TRP A 44 -3.80 -14.34 -1.66
CA TRP A 44 -3.57 -13.02 -1.07
C TRP A 44 -2.50 -13.08 0.02
N VAL A 45 -2.61 -14.02 0.96
CA VAL A 45 -1.61 -14.20 2.03
C VAL A 45 -0.24 -14.57 1.45
N ALA A 46 -0.19 -15.45 0.44
CA ALA A 46 1.05 -15.82 -0.22
C ALA A 46 1.73 -14.63 -0.95
N ASN A 47 0.96 -13.65 -1.42
CA ASN A 47 1.50 -12.45 -2.06
C ASN A 47 2.33 -11.57 -1.12
N TRP A 48 2.09 -11.63 0.19
CA TRP A 48 2.90 -10.90 1.15
C TRP A 48 4.34 -11.40 1.18
N ASP A 49 4.56 -12.72 1.15
CA ASP A 49 5.90 -13.31 1.06
C ASP A 49 6.64 -12.84 -0.19
N ALA A 50 5.96 -12.90 -1.34
CA ALA A 50 6.53 -12.45 -2.61
C ALA A 50 6.84 -10.94 -2.58
N THR A 51 5.98 -10.13 -1.98
CA THR A 51 6.19 -8.68 -1.87
C THR A 51 7.35 -8.34 -0.94
N ALA A 52 7.46 -9.04 0.19
CA ALA A 52 8.51 -8.78 1.18
C ALA A 52 9.91 -9.21 0.71
N THR A 53 10.01 -10.18 -0.20
CA THR A 53 11.29 -10.71 -0.70
C THR A 53 11.69 -10.14 -2.07
N ASP A 54 10.76 -9.61 -2.85
CA ASP A 54 11.01 -9.10 -4.20
C ASP A 54 11.54 -7.65 -4.17
N PHE A 55 12.79 -7.44 -4.52
CA PHE A 55 13.41 -6.12 -4.61
C PHE A 55 12.80 -5.20 -5.69
N THR A 56 12.02 -5.74 -6.61
CA THR A 56 11.28 -4.91 -7.59
C THR A 56 10.03 -4.27 -6.99
N LYS A 57 9.60 -4.70 -5.79
CA LYS A 57 8.44 -4.17 -5.07
C LYS A 57 8.85 -3.04 -4.14
N VAL A 58 9.40 -1.98 -4.73
CA VAL A 58 9.73 -0.73 -4.06
C VAL A 58 8.94 0.39 -4.74
N SER A 59 8.19 1.13 -3.96
CA SER A 59 7.44 2.30 -4.44
C SER A 59 8.29 3.54 -4.32
N LEU A 60 8.38 4.33 -5.39
CA LEU A 60 9.04 5.62 -5.42
C LEU A 60 7.99 6.70 -5.64
N THR A 61 7.95 7.69 -4.76
CA THR A 61 7.03 8.84 -4.86
C THR A 61 7.76 10.15 -4.63
N PRO A 62 7.33 11.26 -5.26
CA PRO A 62 7.91 12.57 -4.96
C PRO A 62 7.83 12.87 -3.46
N GLY A 63 8.85 13.54 -2.93
CA GLY A 63 8.87 14.09 -1.59
C GLY A 63 8.06 15.40 -1.52
N LYS A 64 8.40 16.26 -0.58
CA LYS A 64 7.72 17.57 -0.41
C LYS A 64 7.96 18.51 -1.58
N ASP A 65 9.07 18.34 -2.29
CA ASP A 65 9.45 19.09 -3.48
C ASP A 65 10.32 18.23 -4.43
N ASP A 66 10.79 18.82 -5.52
CA ASP A 66 11.55 18.14 -6.57
C ASP A 66 12.98 17.76 -6.18
N THR A 67 13.43 18.17 -5.00
CA THR A 67 14.73 17.76 -4.43
C THR A 67 14.65 16.55 -3.53
N GLU A 68 13.46 15.96 -3.35
CA GLU A 68 13.22 14.82 -2.47
C GLU A 68 12.54 13.67 -3.20
N LEU A 69 12.90 12.44 -2.81
CA LEU A 69 12.28 11.21 -3.28
C LEU A 69 12.02 10.29 -2.09
N ASN A 70 10.79 9.81 -1.99
CA ASN A 70 10.40 8.84 -0.99
C ASN A 70 10.48 7.42 -1.54
N PHE A 71 11.02 6.54 -0.73
CA PHE A 71 11.04 5.09 -0.95
C PHE A 71 10.13 4.44 0.07
N ALA A 72 9.31 3.49 -0.38
CA ALA A 72 8.50 2.67 0.51
C ALA A 72 8.47 1.22 0.03
N TRP A 73 8.61 0.28 0.96
CA TRP A 73 8.54 -1.16 0.68
C TRP A 73 8.10 -1.94 1.91
N TYR A 74 7.78 -3.21 1.71
CA TYR A 74 7.49 -4.15 2.79
C TYR A 74 8.65 -5.12 2.94
N SER A 75 8.88 -5.56 4.18
CA SER A 75 9.82 -6.63 4.54
C SER A 75 9.20 -7.55 5.59
N GLU A 76 9.73 -8.76 5.75
CA GLU A 76 9.41 -9.62 6.89
C GLU A 76 9.89 -8.94 8.17
N LYS A 77 9.03 -8.94 9.19
CA LYS A 77 9.42 -8.43 10.50
C LYS A 77 10.33 -9.43 11.19
N THR A 78 11.49 -9.00 11.56
CA THR A 78 12.43 -9.79 12.38
C THR A 78 12.43 -9.32 13.83
N ASP A 79 12.94 -10.15 14.75
CA ASP A 79 13.05 -9.79 16.17
C ASP A 79 14.01 -8.60 16.42
N ALA A 80 14.91 -8.33 15.49
CA ALA A 80 15.77 -7.16 15.51
C ALA A 80 15.08 -6.04 14.73
N ALA A 81 14.61 -5.00 15.43
CA ALA A 81 14.14 -3.79 14.78
C ALA A 81 15.31 -3.18 13.96
N ALA A 82 15.27 -3.36 12.65
CA ALA A 82 16.23 -2.75 11.75
C ALA A 82 15.72 -1.39 11.31
N THR A 83 16.59 -0.37 11.36
CA THR A 83 16.29 0.91 10.72
C THR A 83 16.33 0.71 9.21
N PRO A 84 15.28 1.05 8.47
CA PRO A 84 15.29 0.92 7.02
C PRO A 84 16.30 1.87 6.39
N VAL A 85 17.03 1.37 5.42
CA VAL A 85 18.13 2.08 4.76
C VAL A 85 17.95 2.07 3.26
N VAL A 86 18.20 3.23 2.64
CA VAL A 86 18.44 3.39 1.21
C VAL A 86 19.84 3.95 1.02
N HIS A 87 20.63 3.33 0.18
CA HIS A 87 21.87 3.94 -0.31
C HIS A 87 21.56 4.63 -1.63
N PHE A 88 21.98 5.88 -1.78
CA PHE A 88 21.58 6.70 -2.92
C PHE A 88 22.71 7.69 -3.30
N GLY A 89 22.99 7.86 -4.58
CA GLY A 89 24.04 8.78 -5.02
C GLY A 89 24.27 8.72 -6.53
N THR A 90 25.16 9.57 -7.02
CA THR A 90 25.52 9.64 -8.46
C THR A 90 26.62 8.67 -8.85
N ASP A 91 27.33 8.12 -7.89
CA ASP A 91 28.37 7.11 -8.11
C ASP A 91 27.92 5.78 -7.48
N LYS A 92 27.63 4.78 -8.29
CA LYS A 92 27.14 3.47 -7.82
C LYS A 92 28.12 2.71 -6.92
N GLU A 93 29.41 3.09 -6.94
CA GLU A 93 30.43 2.49 -6.07
C GLU A 93 30.61 3.26 -4.75
N ALA A 94 29.97 4.45 -4.63
CA ALA A 94 30.09 5.34 -3.47
C ALA A 94 28.74 6.04 -3.19
N LEU A 95 27.78 5.27 -2.70
CA LEU A 95 26.44 5.75 -2.36
C LEU A 95 26.41 6.29 -0.93
N ASP A 96 25.71 7.41 -0.73
CA ASP A 96 25.39 7.94 0.58
C ASP A 96 24.28 7.11 1.25
N THR A 97 24.24 7.10 2.58
CA THR A 97 23.29 6.34 3.37
C THR A 97 22.18 7.25 3.87
N PHE A 98 20.93 6.86 3.63
CA PHE A 98 19.74 7.51 4.15
C PHE A 98 18.96 6.52 5.01
N GLU A 99 18.69 6.91 6.25
CA GLU A 99 17.92 6.15 7.22
C GLU A 99 16.47 6.65 7.25
N GLY A 100 15.56 5.77 7.56
CA GLY A 100 14.15 6.07 7.63
C GLY A 100 13.46 5.42 8.83
N GLU A 101 12.19 5.16 8.68
CA GLU A 101 11.34 4.61 9.73
C GLU A 101 10.56 3.40 9.23
N ALA A 102 10.35 2.44 10.13
CA ALA A 102 9.53 1.26 9.90
C ALA A 102 8.34 1.23 10.86
N GLY A 103 7.28 0.55 10.46
CA GLY A 103 6.13 0.30 11.32
C GLY A 103 5.44 -1.01 10.95
N ASP A 104 4.65 -1.50 11.87
CA ASP A 104 3.99 -2.79 11.75
C ASP A 104 2.87 -2.77 10.71
N VAL A 105 2.77 -3.82 9.92
CA VAL A 105 1.58 -4.13 9.12
C VAL A 105 0.61 -4.90 10.02
N ASP A 106 -0.69 -4.62 9.85
CA ASP A 106 -1.73 -5.33 10.59
C ASP A 106 -1.68 -6.83 10.25
N GLN A 107 -1.39 -7.64 11.26
CA GLN A 107 -1.21 -9.08 11.14
C GLN A 107 -2.49 -9.80 10.68
N ASP A 108 -3.66 -9.22 10.99
CA ASP A 108 -4.93 -9.75 10.50
C ASP A 108 -5.03 -9.72 8.97
N LEU A 109 -4.27 -8.83 8.29
CA LEU A 109 -4.21 -8.75 6.83
C LEU A 109 -3.19 -9.68 6.19
N THR A 110 -2.22 -10.18 6.96
CA THR A 110 -1.05 -10.89 6.43
C THR A 110 -1.02 -12.39 6.79
N GLY A 111 -2.00 -12.87 7.54
CA GLY A 111 -2.06 -14.23 8.03
C GLY A 111 -1.12 -14.47 9.21
N ASP A 112 -0.40 -15.60 9.22
CA ASP A 112 0.41 -16.01 10.37
C ASP A 112 1.78 -15.32 10.46
N LYS A 113 2.21 -14.60 9.42
CA LYS A 113 3.50 -13.93 9.37
C LYS A 113 3.39 -12.44 9.68
N ALA A 114 4.38 -11.92 10.36
CA ALA A 114 4.50 -10.51 10.65
C ALA A 114 5.33 -9.81 9.58
N TYR A 115 4.84 -8.67 9.09
CA TYR A 115 5.51 -7.79 8.16
C TYR A 115 5.61 -6.38 8.72
N GLU A 116 6.55 -5.62 8.17
CA GLU A 116 6.70 -4.19 8.44
C GLU A 116 6.68 -3.41 7.13
N TYR A 117 6.16 -2.20 7.18
CA TYR A 117 6.39 -1.21 6.13
C TYR A 117 7.66 -0.43 6.46
N ASN A 118 8.37 -0.04 5.42
CA ASN A 118 9.58 0.76 5.51
C ASN A 118 9.37 2.03 4.69
N HIS A 119 9.87 3.14 5.21
CA HIS A 119 9.81 4.44 4.53
C HIS A 119 11.13 5.19 4.73
N VAL A 120 11.75 5.61 3.62
CA VAL A 120 12.96 6.42 3.62
C VAL A 120 12.80 7.58 2.67
N THR A 121 13.19 8.78 3.09
CA THR A 121 13.24 9.96 2.22
C THR A 121 14.68 10.30 1.91
N VAL A 122 15.03 10.32 0.63
CA VAL A 122 16.31 10.85 0.15
C VAL A 122 16.13 12.30 -0.26
N THR A 123 17.16 13.11 -0.05
CA THR A 123 17.13 14.55 -0.27
C THR A 123 18.33 15.01 -1.08
N GLY A 124 18.28 16.24 -1.61
CA GLY A 124 19.39 16.83 -2.34
C GLY A 124 19.44 16.40 -3.81
N LEU A 125 18.30 15.99 -4.38
CA LEU A 125 18.22 15.66 -5.79
C LEU A 125 18.37 16.92 -6.65
N GLU A 126 19.14 16.80 -7.73
CA GLU A 126 19.27 17.83 -8.75
C GLU A 126 18.51 17.41 -10.03
N PRO A 127 17.96 18.36 -10.81
CA PRO A 127 17.25 18.04 -12.04
C PRO A 127 18.22 17.50 -13.11
N ASN A 128 17.68 16.67 -14.02
CA ASN A 128 18.41 16.05 -15.14
C ASN A 128 19.67 15.28 -14.73
N THR A 129 19.63 14.67 -13.54
CA THR A 129 20.76 13.98 -12.95
C THR A 129 20.45 12.48 -12.81
N THR A 130 21.41 11.64 -13.16
CA THR A 130 21.32 10.19 -12.98
C THR A 130 21.89 9.81 -11.63
N TYR A 131 21.09 9.07 -10.89
CA TYR A 131 21.41 8.49 -9.60
C TYR A 131 21.34 6.98 -9.65
N TYR A 132 21.94 6.34 -8.67
CA TYR A 132 21.86 4.92 -8.39
C TYR A 132 21.36 4.74 -6.96
N TYR A 133 20.57 3.70 -6.73
CA TYR A 133 20.14 3.36 -5.38
C TYR A 133 20.14 1.86 -5.14
N THR A 134 20.28 1.50 -3.89
CA THR A 134 20.01 0.16 -3.38
C THR A 134 19.09 0.26 -2.17
N VAL A 135 18.29 -0.77 -1.96
CA VAL A 135 17.45 -0.92 -0.75
C VAL A 135 17.84 -2.20 -0.03
N GLU A 136 17.64 -2.21 1.27
CA GLU A 136 17.83 -3.40 2.08
C GLU A 136 16.48 -4.02 2.44
N LYS A 137 16.34 -5.33 2.19
CA LYS A 137 15.20 -6.13 2.60
C LYS A 137 15.67 -7.41 3.27
N ASN A 138 15.11 -7.72 4.44
CA ASN A 138 15.41 -8.96 5.16
C ASN A 138 16.92 -9.19 5.40
N GLY A 139 17.70 -8.11 5.56
CA GLY A 139 19.15 -8.16 5.73
C GLY A 139 19.94 -8.40 4.43
N GLU A 140 19.30 -8.36 3.28
CA GLU A 140 19.92 -8.46 1.96
C GLU A 140 19.80 -7.12 1.22
N GLN A 141 20.88 -6.71 0.55
CA GLN A 141 20.93 -5.50 -0.25
C GLN A 141 20.64 -5.82 -1.71
N SER A 142 19.83 -4.96 -2.37
CA SER A 142 19.57 -5.08 -3.80
C SER A 142 20.79 -4.75 -4.65
N GLU A 143 20.79 -5.20 -5.90
CA GLU A 143 21.68 -4.62 -6.91
C GLU A 143 21.36 -3.13 -7.13
N PRO A 144 22.35 -2.33 -7.56
CA PRO A 144 22.11 -0.92 -7.86
C PRO A 144 21.11 -0.72 -8.99
N VAL A 145 20.10 0.11 -8.73
CA VAL A 145 19.06 0.49 -9.69
C VAL A 145 19.30 1.94 -10.13
N GLU A 146 19.20 2.19 -11.42
CA GLU A 146 19.32 3.53 -11.98
C GLU A 146 18.02 4.32 -11.86
N TYR A 147 18.12 5.58 -11.43
CA TYR A 147 17.04 6.56 -11.37
C TYR A 147 17.51 7.89 -11.96
N THR A 148 16.77 8.47 -12.90
CA THR A 148 17.12 9.76 -13.50
C THR A 148 16.02 10.78 -13.22
N THR A 149 16.38 11.88 -12.55
CA THR A 149 15.50 13.03 -12.36
C THR A 149 15.23 13.72 -13.70
N LYS A 150 14.08 14.34 -13.82
CA LYS A 150 13.72 15.10 -15.03
C LYS A 150 13.86 16.60 -14.80
N SER A 151 13.77 17.37 -15.90
CA SER A 151 13.64 18.82 -15.80
C SER A 151 12.40 19.19 -15.02
N THR A 152 12.49 20.24 -14.20
CA THR A 152 11.38 20.81 -13.44
C THR A 152 10.46 21.67 -14.31
N ASP A 153 10.83 21.95 -15.55
CA ASP A 153 10.05 22.81 -16.47
C ASP A 153 8.77 22.15 -17.00
N THR A 154 8.71 20.82 -16.94
CA THR A 154 7.58 20.07 -17.50
C THR A 154 7.27 18.85 -16.65
N VAL A 155 6.03 18.76 -16.18
CA VAL A 155 5.50 17.58 -15.49
C VAL A 155 4.66 16.76 -16.45
N LYS A 156 4.93 15.46 -16.54
CA LYS A 156 4.06 14.47 -17.20
C LYS A 156 3.43 13.61 -16.13
N MET A 157 2.11 13.58 -16.12
CA MET A 157 1.36 12.78 -15.15
C MET A 157 0.32 11.92 -15.87
N ILE A 158 0.10 10.71 -15.36
CA ILE A 158 -1.03 9.88 -15.75
C ILE A 158 -2.03 9.96 -14.60
N TYR A 159 -3.23 10.42 -14.91
CA TYR A 159 -4.35 10.37 -13.99
C TYR A 159 -5.17 9.10 -14.24
N VAL A 160 -5.35 8.28 -13.23
CA VAL A 160 -6.15 7.05 -13.29
C VAL A 160 -7.25 7.17 -12.25
N GLY A 161 -8.48 6.83 -12.67
CA GLY A 161 -9.57 6.65 -11.72
C GLY A 161 -9.36 5.36 -10.92
N ASP A 162 -10.19 5.15 -9.93
CA ASP A 162 -10.19 3.93 -9.14
C ASP A 162 -10.48 2.69 -10.03
N PRO A 163 -9.51 1.83 -10.30
CA PRO A 163 -9.69 0.69 -11.20
C PRO A 163 -10.50 -0.45 -10.57
N GLN A 164 -10.65 -0.48 -9.25
CA GLN A 164 -11.36 -1.52 -8.48
C GLN A 164 -11.05 -2.95 -8.93
N VAL A 165 -9.80 -3.21 -9.28
CA VAL A 165 -9.35 -4.54 -9.73
C VAL A 165 -9.54 -5.54 -8.59
N GLY A 166 -10.26 -6.62 -8.85
CA GLY A 166 -10.56 -7.65 -7.86
C GLY A 166 -11.72 -7.33 -6.91
N ALA A 167 -12.35 -6.15 -7.02
CA ALA A 167 -13.49 -5.78 -6.16
C ALA A 167 -14.77 -6.56 -6.46
N SER A 168 -14.86 -7.24 -7.60
CA SER A 168 -15.98 -8.09 -7.96
C SER A 168 -15.55 -9.30 -8.78
N LYS A 169 -16.25 -10.43 -8.61
CA LYS A 169 -16.03 -11.62 -9.45
C LYS A 169 -16.32 -11.28 -10.92
N GLY A 170 -15.34 -11.47 -11.78
CA GLY A 170 -15.51 -11.39 -13.23
C GLY A 170 -15.10 -10.06 -13.88
N GLN A 171 -14.30 -9.25 -13.20
CA GLN A 171 -13.61 -8.10 -13.77
C GLN A 171 -12.13 -8.37 -14.00
#